data_23c378a3f7f817e4c461ced4996714d9
#
_entry.id   23c378a3f7f817e4c461ced4996714d9
#
_cell.length_a   1.000
_cell.length_b   1.000
_cell.length_c   1.000
_cell.angle_alpha   90.00
_cell.angle_beta   90.00
_cell.angle_gamma   90.00
#
_symmetry.space_group_name_H-M   'P 1'
#
loop_
_entity.id
_entity.type
_entity.pdbx_description
1 polymer ?
#
loop_
_entity_poly.entity_id
_entity_poly.type
_entity_poly.pdbx_seq_one_letter_code
_entity_poly.pdbx_strand_id
1 'polypeptide(L)'
;MKTKAEHSIIADAIHEWHTVYLPCIRNLSHNALKSYGEGMGIYIDFLESSKGVTSNTICGECFRKDWIEEWIAWLKEVRKCSPQTCNHRLSILKNFLRFLAHKKIQFIK
;
A
#
# COMPACT_ATOMS: atom_id res chain seq x y z
N MET A 1 -23.56 5.69 16.84
CA MET A 1 -22.99 5.35 15.54
C MET A 1 -21.68 4.57 15.71
N LYS A 2 -21.54 3.45 15.04
CA LYS A 2 -20.34 2.63 15.17
C LYS A 2 -19.20 3.21 14.38
N THR A 3 -18.02 3.28 15.01
CA THR A 3 -16.79 3.67 14.33
C THR A 3 -16.27 2.46 13.55
N LYS A 4 -15.85 2.69 12.31
CA LYS A 4 -15.27 1.64 11.50
C LYS A 4 -13.94 1.20 12.12
N ALA A 5 -13.69 -0.11 12.15
CA ALA A 5 -12.42 -0.63 12.61
C ALA A 5 -11.29 -0.16 11.67
N GLU A 6 -10.12 0.05 12.22
CA GLU A 6 -9.00 0.59 11.45
C GLU A 6 -8.62 -0.31 10.25
N HIS A 7 -8.66 -1.64 10.43
CA HIS A 7 -8.35 -2.54 9.32
C HIS A 7 -9.32 -2.36 8.15
N SER A 8 -10.61 -2.11 8.43
CA SER A 8 -11.60 -1.83 7.39
C SER A 8 -11.31 -0.52 6.68
N ILE A 9 -10.87 0.50 7.42
CA ILE A 9 -10.53 1.80 6.83
C ILE A 9 -9.37 1.65 5.86
N ILE A 10 -8.34 0.92 6.26
CA ILE A 10 -7.16 0.70 5.40
C ILE A 10 -7.54 -0.15 4.18
N ALA A 11 -8.29 -1.24 4.38
CA ALA A 11 -8.72 -2.10 3.28
C ALA A 11 -9.58 -1.33 2.28
N ASP A 12 -10.51 -0.51 2.76
CA ASP A 12 -11.35 0.32 1.91
C ASP A 12 -10.52 1.35 1.16
N ALA A 13 -9.51 1.92 1.81
CA ALA A 13 -8.62 2.90 1.18
C ALA A 13 -7.82 2.27 0.04
N ILE A 14 -7.30 1.07 0.24
CA ILE A 14 -6.58 0.34 -0.81
C ILE A 14 -7.50 0.07 -1.99
N HIS A 15 -8.72 -0.39 -1.72
CA HIS A 15 -9.69 -0.68 -2.75
C HIS A 15 -10.07 0.58 -3.54
N GLU A 16 -10.38 1.67 -2.85
CA GLU A 16 -10.74 2.93 -3.49
C GLU A 16 -9.57 3.48 -4.31
N TRP A 17 -8.36 3.41 -3.77
CA TRP A 17 -7.16 3.85 -4.46
C TRP A 17 -7.01 3.14 -5.81
N HIS A 18 -7.16 1.82 -5.80
CA HIS A 18 -6.92 1.02 -7.01
C HIS A 18 -8.08 1.04 -8.00
N THR A 19 -9.33 1.12 -7.53
CA THR A 19 -10.49 1.01 -8.41
C THR A 19 -11.10 2.35 -8.81
N VAL A 20 -10.86 3.41 -8.06
CA VAL A 20 -11.44 4.73 -8.34
C VAL A 20 -10.36 5.77 -8.58
N TYR A 21 -9.46 5.95 -7.61
CA TYR A 21 -8.49 7.04 -7.69
C TYR A 21 -7.53 6.88 -8.87
N LEU A 22 -6.88 5.73 -8.98
CA LEU A 22 -5.89 5.52 -10.04
C LEU A 22 -6.52 5.52 -11.43
N PRO A 23 -7.63 4.79 -11.70
CA PRO A 23 -8.19 4.79 -13.06
C PRO A 23 -8.96 6.05 -13.41
N CYS A 24 -9.72 6.62 -12.48
CA CYS A 24 -10.65 7.70 -12.79
C CYS A 24 -10.07 9.09 -12.55
N ILE A 25 -9.28 9.26 -11.50
CA ILE A 25 -8.70 10.55 -11.13
C ILE A 25 -7.33 10.72 -11.77
N ARG A 26 -6.46 9.71 -11.67
CA ARG A 26 -5.12 9.75 -12.24
C ARG A 26 -5.07 9.25 -13.69
N ASN A 27 -6.16 8.68 -14.16
CA ASN A 27 -6.30 8.24 -15.56
C ASN A 27 -5.19 7.29 -16.00
N LEU A 28 -4.81 6.36 -15.12
CA LEU A 28 -3.75 5.41 -15.43
C LEU A 28 -4.21 4.35 -16.42
N SER A 29 -3.29 3.88 -17.26
CA SER A 29 -3.56 2.82 -18.22
C SER A 29 -3.81 1.49 -17.50
N HIS A 30 -4.40 0.54 -18.23
CA HIS A 30 -4.66 -0.80 -17.70
C HIS A 30 -3.36 -1.47 -17.20
N ASN A 31 -2.28 -1.35 -17.97
CA ASN A 31 -0.99 -1.93 -17.59
C ASN A 31 -0.43 -1.29 -16.34
N ALA A 32 -0.56 0.03 -16.20
CA ALA A 32 -0.12 0.72 -15.00
C ALA A 32 -0.94 0.30 -13.78
N LEU A 33 -2.26 0.15 -13.94
CA LEU A 33 -3.14 -0.31 -12.86
C LEU A 33 -2.73 -1.69 -12.38
N LYS A 34 -2.42 -2.59 -13.30
CA LYS A 34 -1.95 -3.94 -12.96
C LYS A 34 -0.66 -3.88 -12.15
N SER A 35 0.29 -3.08 -12.59
CA SER A 35 1.57 -2.91 -11.91
C SER A 35 1.40 -2.36 -10.50
N TYR A 36 0.51 -1.38 -10.34
CA TYR A 36 0.24 -0.78 -9.03
C TYR A 36 -0.42 -1.78 -8.08
N GLY A 37 -1.36 -2.59 -8.60
CA GLY A 37 -2.00 -3.64 -7.81
C GLY A 37 -1.02 -4.71 -7.37
N GLU A 38 -0.13 -5.13 -8.26
CA GLU A 38 0.92 -6.09 -7.94
C GLU A 38 1.88 -5.56 -6.87
N GLY A 39 2.27 -4.28 -6.99
CA GLY A 39 3.16 -3.65 -6.01
C GLY A 39 2.54 -3.62 -4.62
N MET A 40 1.27 -3.26 -4.52
CA MET A 40 0.57 -3.27 -3.23
C MET A 40 0.46 -4.70 -2.69
N GLY A 41 0.13 -5.66 -3.55
CA GLY A 41 0.03 -7.07 -3.15
C GLY A 41 1.32 -7.60 -2.56
N ILE A 42 2.46 -7.19 -3.13
CA ILE A 42 3.76 -7.62 -2.63
C ILE A 42 4.04 -7.03 -1.24
N TYR A 43 3.64 -5.79 -0.99
CA TYR A 43 3.79 -5.21 0.36
C TYR A 43 2.91 -5.96 1.38
N ILE A 44 1.69 -6.31 0.98
CA ILE A 44 0.79 -7.08 1.83
C ILE A 44 1.38 -8.47 2.13
N ASP A 45 1.99 -9.12 1.13
CA ASP A 45 2.69 -10.39 1.34
C ASP A 45 3.81 -10.28 2.37
N PHE A 46 4.57 -9.20 2.31
CA PHE A 46 5.61 -8.92 3.31
C PHE A 46 5.01 -8.77 4.71
N LEU A 47 3.92 -8.01 4.81
CA LEU A 47 3.26 -7.83 6.11
C LEU A 47 2.77 -9.15 6.68
N GLU A 48 2.19 -10.00 5.84
CA GLU A 48 1.71 -11.32 6.26
C GLU A 48 2.86 -12.22 6.71
N SER A 49 3.87 -12.35 5.86
CA SER A 49 4.94 -13.33 6.08
C SER A 49 5.94 -12.89 7.14
N SER A 50 6.23 -11.60 7.22
CA SER A 50 7.30 -11.09 8.09
C SER A 50 6.78 -10.45 9.37
N LYS A 51 5.55 -9.96 9.37
CA LYS A 51 4.99 -9.23 10.52
C LYS A 51 3.72 -9.87 11.08
N GLY A 52 3.24 -10.94 10.46
CA GLY A 52 2.03 -11.62 10.94
C GLY A 52 0.77 -10.78 10.82
N VAL A 53 0.76 -9.78 9.94
CA VAL A 53 -0.40 -8.91 9.74
C VAL A 53 -1.37 -9.56 8.76
N THR A 54 -2.65 -9.57 9.13
CA THR A 54 -3.71 -10.10 8.27
C THR A 54 -4.64 -8.96 7.85
N SER A 55 -5.63 -9.28 7.01
CA SER A 55 -6.65 -8.31 6.62
C SER A 55 -7.45 -7.79 7.83
N ASN A 56 -7.46 -8.55 8.93
CA ASN A 56 -8.16 -8.16 10.15
C ASN A 56 -7.30 -7.33 11.11
N THR A 57 -6.00 -7.24 10.89
CA THR A 57 -5.08 -6.54 11.78
C THR A 57 -4.30 -5.42 11.10
N ILE A 58 -4.49 -5.23 9.80
CA ILE A 58 -3.78 -4.17 9.08
C ILE A 58 -4.21 -2.79 9.59
N CYS A 59 -3.25 -1.90 9.78
CA CYS A 59 -3.50 -0.58 10.33
C CYS A 59 -2.46 0.42 9.80
N GLY A 60 -2.60 1.70 10.17
CA GLY A 60 -1.67 2.74 9.73
C GLY A 60 -0.23 2.48 10.15
N GLU A 61 -0.04 1.89 11.32
CA GLU A 61 1.29 1.54 11.83
C GLU A 61 2.03 0.57 10.90
N CYS A 62 1.30 -0.20 10.09
CA CYS A 62 1.90 -1.14 9.14
C CYS A 62 2.67 -0.43 8.02
N PHE A 63 2.49 0.87 7.88
CA PHE A 63 3.15 1.66 6.83
C PHE A 63 4.21 2.60 7.40
N ARG A 64 4.72 2.28 8.58
CA ARG A 64 5.76 3.08 9.22
C ARG A 64 7.08 2.96 8.47
N LYS A 65 7.90 3.99 8.60
CA LYS A 65 9.13 4.12 7.83
C LYS A 65 10.08 2.92 8.00
N ASP A 66 10.25 2.46 9.24
CA ASP A 66 11.19 1.35 9.51
C ASP A 66 10.71 0.03 8.90
N TRP A 67 9.39 -0.20 8.87
CA TRP A 67 8.84 -1.39 8.20
C TRP A 67 9.02 -1.31 6.69
N ILE A 68 8.88 -0.12 6.11
CA ILE A 68 9.10 0.06 4.67
C ILE A 68 10.56 -0.19 4.33
N GLU A 69 11.49 0.26 5.18
CA GLU A 69 12.92 0.00 5.00
C GLU A 69 13.23 -1.50 5.08
N GLU A 70 12.61 -2.21 6.02
CA GLU A 70 12.74 -3.66 6.11
C GLU A 70 12.20 -4.34 4.84
N TRP A 71 11.10 -3.82 4.30
CA TRP A 71 10.50 -4.34 3.08
C TRP A 71 11.46 -4.21 1.90
N ILE A 72 12.15 -3.09 1.77
CA ILE A 72 13.14 -2.91 0.71
C ILE A 72 14.24 -3.97 0.81
N ALA A 73 14.74 -4.22 2.02
CA ALA A 73 15.73 -5.28 2.25
C ALA A 73 15.15 -6.65 1.88
N TRP A 74 13.91 -6.91 2.27
CA TRP A 74 13.20 -8.15 1.95
C TRP A 74 13.06 -8.33 0.43
N LEU A 75 12.73 -7.26 -0.30
CA LEU A 75 12.64 -7.32 -1.75
C LEU A 75 13.97 -7.76 -2.37
N LYS A 76 15.08 -7.25 -1.86
CA LYS A 76 16.40 -7.59 -2.37
C LYS A 76 16.82 -9.02 -2.00
N GLU A 77 16.58 -9.41 -0.77
CA GLU A 77 17.07 -10.68 -0.22
C GLU A 77 16.18 -11.86 -0.54
N VAL A 78 14.88 -11.71 -0.39
CA VAL A 78 13.90 -12.80 -0.54
C VAL A 78 13.38 -12.85 -1.98
N ARG A 79 13.00 -11.71 -2.53
CA ARG A 79 12.40 -11.64 -3.86
C ARG A 79 13.46 -11.45 -4.95
N LYS A 80 14.70 -11.21 -4.58
CA LYS A 80 15.83 -11.04 -5.52
C LYS A 80 15.59 -9.92 -6.54
N CYS A 81 14.94 -8.85 -6.10
CA CYS A 81 14.63 -7.71 -6.97
C CYS A 81 15.88 -6.87 -7.24
N SER A 82 15.98 -6.34 -8.46
CA SER A 82 17.02 -5.37 -8.82
C SER A 82 16.76 -4.03 -8.12
N PRO A 83 17.76 -3.15 -8.01
CA PRO A 83 17.55 -1.81 -7.47
C PRO A 83 16.44 -1.03 -8.19
N GLN A 84 16.35 -1.18 -9.51
CA GLN A 84 15.31 -0.53 -10.31
C GLN A 84 13.93 -1.01 -9.91
N THR A 85 13.77 -2.32 -9.74
CA THR A 85 12.50 -2.92 -9.33
C THR A 85 12.13 -2.46 -7.92
N CYS A 86 13.10 -2.43 -7.00
CA CYS A 86 12.86 -1.96 -5.64
C CYS A 86 12.38 -0.50 -5.66
N ASN A 87 13.01 0.36 -6.45
CA ASN A 87 12.61 1.76 -6.56
C ASN A 87 11.21 1.90 -7.14
N HIS A 88 10.89 1.10 -8.14
CA HIS A 88 9.56 1.11 -8.75
C HIS A 88 8.49 0.69 -7.72
N ARG A 89 8.74 -0.40 -7.00
CA ARG A 89 7.82 -0.87 -5.94
C ARG A 89 7.63 0.19 -4.86
N LEU A 90 8.72 0.83 -4.45
CA LEU A 90 8.65 1.88 -3.44
C LEU A 90 7.84 3.08 -3.92
N SER A 91 7.97 3.47 -5.19
CA SER A 91 7.22 4.61 -5.71
C SER A 91 5.71 4.31 -5.75
N ILE A 92 5.33 3.05 -6.00
CA ILE A 92 3.93 2.63 -5.94
C ILE A 92 3.38 2.78 -4.52
N LEU A 93 4.12 2.29 -3.53
CA LEU A 93 3.71 2.39 -2.14
C LEU A 93 3.61 3.84 -1.69
N LYS A 94 4.56 4.69 -2.08
CA LYS A 94 4.52 6.12 -1.77
C LYS A 94 3.30 6.79 -2.37
N ASN A 95 2.89 6.38 -3.58
CA ASN A 95 1.69 6.91 -4.21
C ASN A 95 0.46 6.62 -3.34
N PHE A 96 0.33 5.38 -2.86
CA PHE A 96 -0.76 5.02 -1.97
C PHE A 96 -0.71 5.82 -0.66
N LEU A 97 0.47 5.98 -0.08
CA LEU A 97 0.61 6.71 1.20
C LEU A 97 0.20 8.17 1.06
N ARG A 98 0.51 8.80 -0.07
CA ARG A 98 0.04 10.16 -0.34
C ARG A 98 -1.48 10.23 -0.45
N PHE A 99 -2.06 9.26 -1.13
CA PHE A 99 -3.52 9.15 -1.23
C PHE A 99 -4.14 9.00 0.16
N LEU A 100 -3.60 8.10 0.97
CA LEU A 100 -4.10 7.85 2.32
C LEU A 100 -3.99 9.07 3.21
N ALA A 101 -2.86 9.77 3.16
CA ALA A 101 -2.64 10.99 3.93
C ALA A 101 -3.65 12.08 3.56
N HIS A 102 -3.92 12.23 2.26
CA HIS A 102 -4.90 13.19 1.78
C HIS A 102 -6.30 12.87 2.29
N LYS A 103 -6.67 11.60 2.31
CA LYS A 103 -7.97 11.17 2.84
C LYS A 103 -8.06 11.43 4.35
N LYS A 104 -7.00 11.18 5.09
CA LYS A 104 -6.97 11.45 6.54
C LYS A 104 -7.22 12.92 6.83
N ILE A 105 -6.62 13.81 6.06
CA ILE A 105 -6.83 15.24 6.23
C ILE A 105 -8.29 15.61 6.01
N GLN A 106 -8.95 14.99 5.06
CA GLN A 106 -10.38 15.23 4.80
C GLN A 106 -11.25 14.79 5.97
N PHE A 107 -10.85 13.75 6.69
CA PHE A 107 -11.60 13.26 7.83
C PHE A 107 -11.44 14.11 9.09
N ILE A 108 -10.38 14.87 9.18
CA ILE A 108 -10.04 15.63 10.40
C ILE A 108 -10.79 16.95 10.49
N LYS A 109 -11.41 17.39 9.45
CA LYS A 109 -12.14 18.66 9.43
C LYS A 109 -13.22 18.76 10.48
#